data_4e45ce68417c85b5c18b2447e8a4067c
#
_entry.id   4e45ce68417c85b5c18b2447e8a4067c
#
_cell.length_a   1.000
_cell.length_b   1.000
_cell.length_c   1.000
_cell.angle_alpha   90.00
_cell.angle_beta   90.00
_cell.angle_gamma   90.00
#
_symmetry.space_group_name_H-M   'P 1'
#
loop_
_entity.id
_entity.type
_entity.pdbx_description
1 polymer ?
#
loop_
_entity_poly.entity_id
_entity_poly.type
_entity_poly.pdbx_seq_one_letter_code
_entity_poly.pdbx_strand_id
1 'polypeptide(L)'
;MAVNLKRIPTTPGVYKFFCKQEIIYIGKAKNLKKRVSSYFGSSYKDRKTTQIKFLTDHIETFTTKNEVEALLLEQTLIKENKPKFNILLRDDKTYPYIYFSLNHEFPGIYLKRTRKAVDANYFGPFVSSGAVKKSIKEIQKIFKIRNCNDSTFANRSRPCIEYQMKRCSAPCVNKVAKVDYFEDIQSAKSYLSSSDTQTINRLNKDIERASDNLDYEKAAEIRDKLKRLKLLREEQSVV
;
A
#
# COMPACT_ATOMS: atom_id res chain seq x y z
N MET A 1 -34.52 0.69 -22.18
CA MET A 1 -34.45 -0.66 -21.55
C MET A 1 -34.38 -0.47 -20.03
N ALA A 2 -35.13 -1.28 -19.26
CA ALA A 2 -35.11 -1.15 -17.79
C ALA A 2 -33.82 -1.76 -17.24
N VAL A 3 -33.00 -0.95 -16.58
CA VAL A 3 -31.79 -1.41 -15.93
C VAL A 3 -32.13 -2.42 -14.82
N ASN A 4 -31.61 -3.64 -14.90
CA ASN A 4 -31.95 -4.69 -13.94
C ASN A 4 -31.16 -4.54 -12.62
N LEU A 5 -31.73 -3.78 -11.70
CA LEU A 5 -31.12 -3.52 -10.37
C LEU A 5 -31.12 -4.74 -9.42
N LYS A 6 -31.86 -5.81 -9.74
CA LYS A 6 -31.99 -7.00 -8.86
C LYS A 6 -30.71 -7.84 -8.77
N ARG A 7 -29.85 -7.81 -9.80
CA ARG A 7 -28.62 -8.60 -9.89
C ARG A 7 -27.38 -7.92 -9.31
N ILE A 8 -27.51 -6.68 -8.79
CA ILE A 8 -26.37 -5.93 -8.28
C ILE A 8 -26.02 -6.42 -6.86
N PRO A 9 -24.74 -6.80 -6.61
CA PRO A 9 -24.29 -7.28 -5.29
C PRO A 9 -24.32 -6.18 -4.25
N THR A 10 -24.35 -6.59 -2.96
CA THR A 10 -24.31 -5.66 -1.81
C THR A 10 -22.90 -5.43 -1.26
N THR A 11 -21.90 -6.01 -1.91
CA THR A 11 -20.47 -5.92 -1.56
C THR A 11 -19.83 -4.60 -2.01
N PRO A 12 -18.64 -4.26 -1.49
CA PRO A 12 -17.83 -3.16 -2.03
C PRO A 12 -17.42 -3.43 -3.48
N GLY A 13 -17.25 -2.36 -4.26
CA GLY A 13 -16.81 -2.49 -5.64
C GLY A 13 -16.94 -1.22 -6.47
N VAL A 14 -16.77 -1.39 -7.77
CA VAL A 14 -16.86 -0.33 -8.80
C VAL A 14 -18.01 -0.62 -9.74
N TYR A 15 -18.71 0.41 -10.16
CA TYR A 15 -19.77 0.34 -11.19
C TYR A 15 -19.41 1.23 -12.35
N LYS A 16 -19.78 0.77 -13.58
CA LYS A 16 -19.66 1.51 -14.83
C LYS A 16 -21.05 1.72 -15.40
N PHE A 17 -21.35 2.94 -15.82
CA PHE A 17 -22.55 3.28 -16.55
C PHE A 17 -22.24 3.50 -18.01
N PHE A 18 -23.02 2.90 -18.88
CA PHE A 18 -22.84 2.93 -20.33
C PHE A 18 -24.00 3.65 -21.03
N CYS A 19 -23.65 4.31 -22.12
CA CYS A 19 -24.58 4.83 -23.11
C CYS A 19 -24.10 4.38 -24.49
N LYS A 20 -24.91 3.58 -25.22
CA LYS A 20 -24.59 3.08 -26.58
C LYS A 20 -23.17 2.46 -26.64
N GLN A 21 -22.82 1.59 -25.68
CA GLN A 21 -21.53 0.93 -25.55
C GLN A 21 -20.35 1.81 -25.02
N GLU A 22 -20.54 3.13 -24.92
CA GLU A 22 -19.53 4.01 -24.35
C GLU A 22 -19.68 4.12 -22.83
N ILE A 23 -18.57 4.10 -22.10
CA ILE A 23 -18.55 4.32 -20.64
C ILE A 23 -18.74 5.81 -20.40
N ILE A 24 -19.88 6.20 -19.81
CA ILE A 24 -20.18 7.59 -19.50
C ILE A 24 -19.80 7.99 -18.08
N TYR A 25 -19.80 7.03 -17.14
CA TYR A 25 -19.48 7.29 -15.75
C TYR A 25 -18.95 6.02 -15.05
N ILE A 26 -17.95 6.21 -14.18
CA ILE A 26 -17.38 5.17 -13.31
C ILE A 26 -17.47 5.67 -11.88
N GLY A 27 -17.84 4.81 -10.92
CA GLY A 27 -17.87 5.17 -9.52
C GLY A 27 -17.66 3.97 -8.59
N LYS A 28 -17.13 4.23 -7.40
CA LYS A 28 -16.97 3.23 -6.34
C LYS A 28 -18.15 3.23 -5.38
N ALA A 29 -18.32 2.12 -4.69
CA ALA A 29 -19.29 1.98 -3.61
C ALA A 29 -18.80 1.04 -2.51
N LYS A 30 -19.13 1.34 -1.26
CA LYS A 30 -19.03 0.40 -0.14
C LYS A 30 -20.13 -0.68 -0.21
N ASN A 31 -21.26 -0.32 -0.84
CA ASN A 31 -22.36 -1.23 -1.14
C ASN A 31 -22.88 -0.85 -2.55
N LEU A 32 -22.55 -1.68 -3.54
CA LEU A 32 -22.88 -1.45 -4.94
C LEU A 32 -24.38 -1.32 -5.14
N LYS A 33 -25.19 -2.22 -4.60
CA LYS A 33 -26.65 -2.21 -4.76
C LYS A 33 -27.26 -0.91 -4.23
N LYS A 34 -26.92 -0.52 -3.00
CA LYS A 34 -27.43 0.73 -2.38
C LYS A 34 -27.02 1.96 -3.18
N ARG A 35 -25.76 2.01 -3.62
CA ARG A 35 -25.21 3.16 -4.36
C ARG A 35 -25.80 3.28 -5.77
N VAL A 36 -25.84 2.19 -6.52
CA VAL A 36 -26.42 2.20 -7.88
C VAL A 36 -27.91 2.49 -7.83
N SER A 37 -28.68 1.84 -6.92
CA SER A 37 -30.11 2.12 -6.76
C SER A 37 -30.38 3.60 -6.43
N SER A 38 -29.47 4.26 -5.70
CA SER A 38 -29.63 5.69 -5.40
C SER A 38 -29.64 6.58 -6.65
N TYR A 39 -29.03 6.20 -7.76
CA TYR A 39 -29.10 6.93 -9.03
C TYR A 39 -30.48 6.82 -9.71
N PHE A 40 -31.22 5.76 -9.46
CA PHE A 40 -32.49 5.48 -10.11
C PHE A 40 -33.72 5.78 -9.25
N GLY A 41 -33.52 6.22 -8.00
CA GLY A 41 -34.58 6.68 -7.10
C GLY A 41 -35.28 7.97 -7.58
N SER A 42 -36.32 8.41 -6.88
CA SER A 42 -37.15 9.57 -7.26
C SER A 42 -36.66 10.92 -6.74
N SER A 43 -35.63 10.95 -5.87
CA SER A 43 -35.21 12.16 -5.14
C SER A 43 -33.84 12.65 -5.61
N TYR A 44 -33.74 13.27 -6.80
CA TYR A 44 -32.48 13.87 -7.28
C TYR A 44 -32.56 15.38 -7.33
N LYS A 45 -31.57 16.01 -6.66
CA LYS A 45 -31.35 17.48 -6.65
C LYS A 45 -30.21 17.91 -7.58
N ASP A 46 -29.40 16.97 -8.11
CA ASP A 46 -28.20 17.30 -8.90
C ASP A 46 -28.39 17.02 -10.40
N ARG A 47 -28.12 18.07 -11.20
CA ARG A 47 -28.26 18.08 -12.67
C ARG A 47 -27.39 16.97 -13.34
N LYS A 48 -26.19 16.72 -12.82
CA LYS A 48 -25.27 15.70 -13.34
C LYS A 48 -25.83 14.29 -13.14
N THR A 49 -26.30 13.98 -11.95
CA THR A 49 -26.91 12.67 -11.63
C THR A 49 -28.15 12.40 -12.47
N THR A 50 -28.95 13.43 -12.71
CA THR A 50 -30.12 13.32 -13.59
C THR A 50 -29.71 13.00 -15.03
N GLN A 51 -28.70 13.67 -15.59
CA GLN A 51 -28.20 13.38 -16.94
C GLN A 51 -27.62 11.96 -17.03
N ILE A 52 -26.82 11.51 -16.04
CA ILE A 52 -26.29 10.14 -16.00
C ILE A 52 -27.46 9.13 -16.04
N LYS A 53 -28.48 9.32 -15.18
CA LYS A 53 -29.67 8.44 -15.15
C LYS A 53 -30.36 8.32 -16.52
N PHE A 54 -30.59 9.45 -17.18
CA PHE A 54 -31.29 9.46 -18.50
C PHE A 54 -30.47 8.81 -19.61
N LEU A 55 -29.16 8.96 -19.60
CA LEU A 55 -28.27 8.44 -20.64
C LEU A 55 -27.85 6.98 -20.39
N THR A 56 -28.01 6.45 -19.19
CA THR A 56 -27.57 5.08 -18.87
C THR A 56 -28.53 4.04 -19.45
N ASP A 57 -28.02 3.21 -20.33
CA ASP A 57 -28.73 2.06 -20.91
C ASP A 57 -28.25 0.71 -20.35
N HIS A 58 -27.01 0.63 -19.91
CA HIS A 58 -26.40 -0.58 -19.35
C HIS A 58 -25.51 -0.26 -18.12
N ILE A 59 -25.40 -1.24 -17.19
CA ILE A 59 -24.58 -1.15 -15.98
C ILE A 59 -23.74 -2.40 -15.83
N GLU A 60 -22.44 -2.22 -15.62
CA GLU A 60 -21.54 -3.27 -15.18
C GLU A 60 -21.08 -3.01 -13.74
N THR A 61 -20.87 -4.08 -12.99
CA THR A 61 -20.37 -4.00 -11.61
C THR A 61 -19.23 -4.98 -11.41
N PHE A 62 -18.18 -4.51 -10.72
CA PHE A 62 -17.00 -5.28 -10.33
C PHE A 62 -16.91 -5.30 -8.82
N THR A 63 -16.98 -6.48 -8.23
CA THR A 63 -16.84 -6.64 -6.77
C THR A 63 -15.38 -6.60 -6.37
N THR A 64 -15.10 -6.03 -5.19
CA THR A 64 -13.76 -5.97 -4.60
C THR A 64 -13.80 -6.50 -3.17
N LYS A 65 -12.64 -6.86 -2.62
CA LYS A 65 -12.53 -7.39 -1.25
C LYS A 65 -12.84 -6.32 -0.19
N ASN A 66 -12.47 -5.08 -0.48
CA ASN A 66 -12.65 -3.95 0.43
C ASN A 66 -12.82 -2.63 -0.32
N GLU A 67 -13.13 -1.56 0.43
CA GLU A 67 -13.34 -0.21 -0.12
C GLU A 67 -12.07 0.41 -0.71
N VAL A 68 -10.89 0.05 -0.19
CA VAL A 68 -9.60 0.53 -0.67
C VAL A 68 -9.31 -0.01 -2.07
N GLU A 69 -9.57 -1.29 -2.28
CA GLU A 69 -9.43 -1.94 -3.59
C GLU A 69 -10.42 -1.35 -4.62
N ALA A 70 -11.67 -1.06 -4.17
CA ALA A 70 -12.65 -0.36 -5.01
C ALA A 70 -12.18 1.03 -5.43
N LEU A 71 -11.55 1.79 -4.53
CA LEU A 71 -11.02 3.12 -4.84
C LEU A 71 -9.87 3.05 -5.85
N LEU A 72 -8.99 2.08 -5.72
CA LEU A 72 -7.87 1.87 -6.65
C LEU A 72 -8.37 1.49 -8.04
N LEU A 73 -9.32 0.56 -8.10
CA LEU A 73 -9.93 0.10 -9.35
C LEU A 73 -10.69 1.23 -10.05
N GLU A 74 -11.49 2.03 -9.30
CA GLU A 74 -12.19 3.20 -9.83
C GLU A 74 -11.23 4.16 -10.54
N GLN A 75 -10.14 4.55 -9.89
CA GLN A 75 -9.18 5.50 -10.46
C GLN A 75 -8.44 4.93 -11.68
N THR A 76 -8.06 3.66 -11.65
CA THR A 76 -7.45 3.00 -12.80
C THR A 76 -8.40 3.04 -14.00
N LEU A 77 -9.64 2.65 -13.79
CA LEU A 77 -10.65 2.62 -14.84
C LEU A 77 -11.02 4.02 -15.37
N ILE A 78 -11.06 5.05 -14.50
CA ILE A 78 -11.27 6.45 -14.92
C ILE A 78 -10.09 6.93 -15.78
N LYS A 79 -8.87 6.60 -15.41
CA LYS A 79 -7.67 7.00 -16.14
C LYS A 79 -7.59 6.35 -17.54
N GLU A 80 -7.94 5.08 -17.62
CA GLU A 80 -7.95 4.31 -18.87
C GLU A 80 -9.09 4.76 -19.83
N ASN A 81 -10.29 4.92 -19.29
CA ASN A 81 -11.50 5.12 -20.12
C ASN A 81 -11.91 6.60 -20.26
N LYS A 82 -11.41 7.50 -19.41
CA LYS A 82 -11.71 8.96 -19.40
C LYS A 82 -13.19 9.29 -19.59
N PRO A 83 -14.11 8.77 -18.76
CA PRO A 83 -15.54 8.89 -18.98
C PRO A 83 -15.99 10.34 -18.90
N LYS A 84 -16.98 10.71 -19.74
CA LYS A 84 -17.48 12.08 -19.92
C LYS A 84 -17.94 12.75 -18.61
N PHE A 85 -18.56 12.00 -17.70
CA PHE A 85 -19.11 12.52 -16.45
C PHE A 85 -18.16 12.37 -15.26
N ASN A 86 -16.98 11.78 -15.41
CA ASN A 86 -15.96 11.80 -14.37
C ASN A 86 -15.13 13.08 -14.51
N ILE A 87 -14.97 13.80 -13.41
CA ILE A 87 -14.01 14.89 -13.35
C ILE A 87 -12.62 14.23 -13.35
N LEU A 88 -11.90 14.36 -14.45
CA LEU A 88 -10.48 14.06 -14.45
C LEU A 88 -9.84 15.07 -13.49
N LEU A 89 -9.45 14.60 -12.31
CA LEU A 89 -8.59 15.38 -11.46
C LEU A 89 -7.32 15.62 -12.27
N ARG A 90 -7.05 16.88 -12.63
CA ARG A 90 -5.83 17.30 -13.35
C ARG A 90 -4.56 17.03 -12.55
N ASP A 91 -4.71 16.79 -11.26
CA ASP A 91 -3.69 16.32 -10.35
C ASP A 91 -3.45 14.83 -10.63
N ASP A 92 -2.38 14.55 -11.36
CA ASP A 92 -1.85 13.20 -11.62
C ASP A 92 -1.20 12.64 -10.32
N LYS A 93 -1.94 12.78 -9.20
CA LYS A 93 -1.56 12.25 -7.89
C LYS A 93 -1.68 10.74 -7.94
N THR A 94 -0.70 10.12 -8.57
CA THR A 94 -0.50 8.69 -8.48
C THR A 94 -0.37 8.29 -7.02
N TYR A 95 -0.98 7.16 -6.67
CA TYR A 95 -0.89 6.60 -5.32
C TYR A 95 0.57 6.43 -4.89
N PRO A 96 0.87 6.65 -3.61
CA PRO A 96 2.19 6.37 -3.08
C PRO A 96 2.46 4.87 -2.99
N TYR A 97 3.69 4.51 -3.28
CA TYR A 97 4.26 3.18 -3.13
C TYR A 97 5.43 3.22 -2.17
N ILE A 98 5.66 2.14 -1.44
CA ILE A 98 6.92 1.88 -0.75
C ILE A 98 7.85 1.24 -1.77
N TYR A 99 9.04 1.79 -1.94
CA TYR A 99 10.03 1.35 -2.90
C TYR A 99 11.36 1.03 -2.23
N PHE A 100 11.94 -0.14 -2.53
CA PHE A 100 13.30 -0.51 -2.14
C PHE A 100 14.26 -0.18 -3.29
N SER A 101 15.31 0.61 -3.03
CA SER A 101 16.31 0.93 -4.06
C SER A 101 17.17 -0.30 -4.35
N LEU A 102 17.24 -0.72 -5.64
CA LEU A 102 18.07 -1.86 -6.06
C LEU A 102 19.45 -1.46 -6.56
N ASN A 103 19.61 -0.19 -6.94
CA ASN A 103 20.82 0.28 -7.61
C ASN A 103 21.96 0.59 -6.63
N HIS A 104 21.85 0.15 -5.39
CA HIS A 104 22.84 0.40 -4.36
C HIS A 104 23.15 -0.89 -3.60
N GLU A 105 24.40 -1.11 -3.26
CA GLU A 105 24.87 -2.28 -2.51
C GLU A 105 24.14 -2.45 -1.17
N PHE A 106 23.76 -1.34 -0.53
CA PHE A 106 22.92 -1.30 0.66
C PHE A 106 21.60 -0.60 0.33
N PRO A 107 20.53 -1.32 -0.03
CA PRO A 107 19.25 -0.74 -0.39
C PRO A 107 18.63 0.14 0.71
N GLY A 108 18.01 1.26 0.33
CA GLY A 108 17.17 2.06 1.21
C GLY A 108 15.69 1.89 0.89
N ILE A 109 14.81 2.37 1.79
CA ILE A 109 13.36 2.36 1.61
C ILE A 109 12.86 3.79 1.41
N TYR A 110 12.09 4.03 0.36
CA TYR A 110 11.62 5.36 -0.03
C TYR A 110 10.15 5.34 -0.44
N LEU A 111 9.49 6.49 -0.31
CA LEU A 111 8.18 6.72 -0.91
C LEU A 111 8.36 7.12 -2.37
N LYS A 112 7.69 6.43 -3.30
CA LYS A 112 7.57 6.83 -4.70
C LYS A 112 6.11 6.90 -5.13
N ARG A 113 5.79 7.82 -6.04
CA ARG A 113 4.43 7.97 -6.59
C ARG A 113 4.29 7.38 -7.99
N THR A 114 5.39 7.19 -8.70
CA THR A 114 5.40 6.60 -10.04
C THR A 114 5.92 5.18 -9.96
N ARG A 115 5.15 4.22 -10.46
CA ARG A 115 5.60 2.83 -10.64
C ARG A 115 6.19 2.69 -12.03
N LYS A 116 7.48 2.46 -12.13
CA LYS A 116 8.10 1.98 -13.37
C LYS A 116 7.81 0.49 -13.46
N ALA A 117 7.15 0.02 -14.50
CA ALA A 117 6.86 -1.38 -14.86
C ALA A 117 6.68 -2.37 -13.68
N VAL A 118 6.35 -3.63 -13.92
CA VAL A 118 6.17 -4.67 -12.90
C VAL A 118 7.52 -4.95 -12.22
N ASP A 119 7.82 -4.20 -11.15
CA ASP A 119 9.05 -4.34 -10.37
C ASP A 119 8.68 -4.85 -8.97
N ALA A 120 9.22 -6.02 -8.59
CA ALA A 120 9.01 -6.68 -7.30
C ALA A 120 9.46 -5.85 -6.07
N ASN A 121 10.01 -4.66 -6.28
CA ASN A 121 10.48 -3.77 -5.23
C ASN A 121 9.51 -2.64 -4.88
N TYR A 122 8.35 -2.60 -5.53
CA TYR A 122 7.28 -1.66 -5.24
C TYR A 122 6.15 -2.37 -4.48
N PHE A 123 5.82 -1.87 -3.31
CA PHE A 123 4.73 -2.34 -2.47
C PHE A 123 3.62 -1.27 -2.42
N GLY A 124 2.39 -1.69 -2.55
CA GLY A 124 1.22 -0.82 -2.64
C GLY A 124 0.43 -1.09 -3.92
N PRO A 125 -0.43 -0.21 -4.37
CA PRO A 125 -0.57 1.20 -4.00
C PRO A 125 -1.25 1.43 -2.65
N PHE A 126 -0.91 2.56 -2.00
CA PHE A 126 -1.51 2.96 -0.73
C PHE A 126 -2.36 4.24 -0.92
N VAL A 127 -3.42 4.39 -0.11
CA VAL A 127 -4.33 5.54 -0.21
C VAL A 127 -3.72 6.82 0.37
N SER A 128 -2.98 6.70 1.48
CA SER A 128 -2.46 7.84 2.24
C SER A 128 -0.94 7.92 2.21
N SER A 129 -0.40 9.03 1.69
CA SER A 129 1.04 9.31 1.75
C SER A 129 1.55 9.51 3.19
N GLY A 130 0.70 10.02 4.08
CA GLY A 130 1.04 10.18 5.50
C GLY A 130 1.23 8.83 6.19
N ALA A 131 0.29 7.90 5.98
CA ALA A 131 0.37 6.54 6.49
C ALA A 131 1.62 5.83 5.95
N VAL A 132 1.90 5.94 4.63
CA VAL A 132 3.10 5.34 4.02
C VAL A 132 4.39 5.88 4.64
N LYS A 133 4.49 7.20 4.85
CA LYS A 133 5.68 7.80 5.50
C LYS A 133 5.86 7.28 6.93
N LYS A 134 4.77 7.12 7.70
CA LYS A 134 4.80 6.54 9.05
C LYS A 134 5.29 5.09 8.98
N SER A 135 4.70 4.27 8.10
CA SER A 135 5.10 2.87 7.90
C SER A 135 6.56 2.72 7.50
N ILE A 136 7.05 3.54 6.55
CA ILE A 136 8.46 3.53 6.15
C ILE A 136 9.37 3.80 7.35
N LYS A 137 9.09 4.82 8.15
CA LYS A 137 9.89 5.15 9.34
C LYS A 137 9.92 4.01 10.35
N GLU A 138 8.79 3.35 10.58
CA GLU A 138 8.74 2.23 11.52
C GLU A 138 9.46 0.99 10.97
N ILE A 139 9.31 0.66 9.68
CA ILE A 139 10.04 -0.42 9.02
C ILE A 139 11.57 -0.16 9.09
N GLN A 140 12.00 1.06 8.80
CA GLN A 140 13.42 1.44 8.91
C GLN A 140 13.96 1.24 10.33
N LYS A 141 13.20 1.61 11.38
CA LYS A 141 13.60 1.39 12.77
C LYS A 141 13.65 -0.10 13.15
N ILE A 142 12.64 -0.87 12.75
CA ILE A 142 12.49 -2.29 13.12
C ILE A 142 13.60 -3.13 12.49
N PHE A 143 13.89 -2.90 11.22
CA PHE A 143 14.88 -3.64 10.45
C PHE A 143 16.23 -2.94 10.37
N LYS A 144 16.42 -1.83 11.12
CA LYS A 144 17.66 -1.01 11.17
C LYS A 144 18.17 -0.59 9.78
N ILE A 145 17.24 -0.37 8.83
CA ILE A 145 17.56 -0.02 7.44
C ILE A 145 17.88 1.47 7.34
N ARG A 146 18.88 1.80 6.52
CA ARG A 146 19.29 3.18 6.30
C ARG A 146 18.15 4.06 5.77
N ASN A 147 18.10 5.31 6.24
CA ASN A 147 17.16 6.34 5.80
C ASN A 147 17.84 7.47 5.00
N CYS A 148 19.18 7.49 4.95
CA CYS A 148 19.95 8.48 4.21
C CYS A 148 19.91 8.21 2.70
N ASN A 149 20.04 9.28 1.88
CA ASN A 149 20.21 9.18 0.45
C ASN A 149 21.63 8.69 0.07
N ASP A 150 21.82 8.30 -1.17
CA ASP A 150 23.09 7.71 -1.63
C ASP A 150 24.26 8.69 -1.56
N SER A 151 24.03 9.98 -1.81
CA SER A 151 25.06 11.02 -1.66
C SER A 151 25.52 11.15 -0.20
N THR A 152 24.58 11.21 0.74
CA THR A 152 24.91 11.24 2.17
C THR A 152 25.59 9.96 2.63
N PHE A 153 25.19 8.81 2.08
CA PHE A 153 25.81 7.52 2.38
C PHE A 153 27.28 7.49 1.98
N ALA A 154 27.58 7.88 0.75
CA ALA A 154 28.94 7.85 0.17
C ALA A 154 29.92 8.77 0.91
N ASN A 155 29.44 9.90 1.45
CA ASN A 155 30.28 10.90 2.09
C ASN A 155 30.42 10.73 3.62
N ARG A 156 29.99 9.58 4.18
CA ARG A 156 30.07 9.32 5.63
C ARG A 156 31.41 8.71 6.03
N SER A 157 32.08 9.35 6.99
CA SER A 157 33.30 8.85 7.64
C SER A 157 33.07 8.30 9.06
N ARG A 158 31.90 8.62 9.65
CA ARG A 158 31.53 8.17 11.03
C ARG A 158 30.03 7.83 11.11
N PRO A 159 29.62 6.95 12.05
CA PRO A 159 28.22 6.63 12.28
C PRO A 159 27.42 7.89 12.63
N CYS A 160 26.20 7.97 12.11
CA CYS A 160 25.28 9.08 12.40
C CYS A 160 24.43 8.81 13.66
N ILE A 161 23.65 9.80 14.05
CA ILE A 161 22.76 9.72 15.22
C ILE A 161 21.76 8.54 15.14
N GLU A 162 21.31 8.17 13.94
CA GLU A 162 20.40 7.03 13.74
C GLU A 162 21.02 5.71 14.16
N TYR A 163 22.33 5.55 14.01
CA TYR A 163 23.06 4.39 14.52
C TYR A 163 23.11 4.40 16.06
N GLN A 164 23.43 5.55 16.65
CA GLN A 164 23.48 5.69 18.12
C GLN A 164 22.10 5.40 18.74
N MET A 165 21.02 5.81 18.07
CA MET A 165 19.64 5.52 18.49
C MET A 165 19.18 4.08 18.15
N LYS A 166 20.07 3.20 17.68
CA LYS A 166 19.78 1.83 17.26
C LYS A 166 18.68 1.72 16.18
N ARG A 167 18.56 2.73 15.30
CA ARG A 167 17.57 2.81 14.21
C ARG A 167 18.15 2.50 12.83
N CYS A 168 19.48 2.43 12.71
CA CYS A 168 20.21 2.10 11.50
C CYS A 168 21.42 1.25 11.87
N SER A 169 21.76 0.26 11.05
CA SER A 169 22.93 -0.60 11.26
C SER A 169 24.27 0.01 10.81
N ALA A 170 24.25 1.27 10.32
CA ALA A 170 25.41 2.03 9.82
C ALA A 170 26.24 1.31 8.74
N PRO A 171 25.61 0.83 7.64
CA PRO A 171 26.35 0.20 6.54
C PRO A 171 27.31 1.16 5.84
N CYS A 172 27.08 2.48 5.92
CA CYS A 172 27.94 3.51 5.33
C CYS A 172 29.37 3.56 5.92
N VAL A 173 29.59 2.97 7.08
CA VAL A 173 30.89 2.89 7.75
C VAL A 173 31.23 1.44 8.16
N ASN A 174 30.72 0.47 7.41
CA ASN A 174 31.00 -0.97 7.53
C ASN A 174 30.74 -1.56 8.94
N LYS A 175 29.71 -1.04 9.68
CA LYS A 175 29.33 -1.59 11.00
C LYS A 175 28.45 -2.84 10.91
N VAL A 176 27.98 -3.20 9.72
CA VAL A 176 27.19 -4.39 9.44
C VAL A 176 27.71 -5.06 8.16
N ALA A 177 27.77 -6.38 8.14
CA ALA A 177 28.11 -7.12 6.94
C ALA A 177 26.97 -7.00 5.89
N LYS A 178 27.36 -7.07 4.62
CA LYS A 178 26.40 -6.97 3.49
C LYS A 178 25.32 -8.05 3.56
N VAL A 179 25.70 -9.27 3.93
CA VAL A 179 24.79 -10.42 4.04
C VAL A 179 23.71 -10.14 5.09
N ASP A 180 24.11 -9.73 6.30
CA ASP A 180 23.18 -9.45 7.40
C ASP A 180 22.23 -8.31 7.06
N TYR A 181 22.73 -7.25 6.41
CA TYR A 181 21.91 -6.14 5.95
C TYR A 181 20.88 -6.60 4.89
N PHE A 182 21.30 -7.48 3.98
CA PHE A 182 20.40 -8.02 2.94
C PHE A 182 19.31 -8.91 3.53
N GLU A 183 19.61 -9.65 4.59
CA GLU A 183 18.61 -10.44 5.34
C GLU A 183 17.54 -9.54 5.99
N ASP A 184 17.95 -8.39 6.55
CA ASP A 184 17.02 -7.40 7.09
C ASP A 184 16.14 -6.79 5.99
N ILE A 185 16.69 -6.51 4.79
CA ILE A 185 15.92 -6.06 3.63
C ILE A 185 14.91 -7.13 3.17
N GLN A 186 15.31 -8.39 3.08
CA GLN A 186 14.39 -9.48 2.70
C GLN A 186 13.27 -9.68 3.74
N SER A 187 13.60 -9.57 5.01
CA SER A 187 12.62 -9.62 6.11
C SER A 187 11.61 -8.46 6.03
N ALA A 188 12.07 -7.25 5.69
CA ALA A 188 11.21 -6.08 5.51
C ALA A 188 10.30 -6.23 4.27
N LYS A 189 10.82 -6.80 3.16
CA LYS A 189 10.02 -7.09 1.95
C LYS A 189 8.96 -8.16 2.21
N SER A 190 9.33 -9.24 2.88
CA SER A 190 8.40 -10.32 3.26
C SER A 190 7.27 -9.79 4.14
N TYR A 191 7.57 -8.91 5.09
CA TYR A 191 6.58 -8.24 5.91
C TYR A 191 5.58 -7.43 5.08
N LEU A 192 6.03 -6.71 4.05
CA LEU A 192 5.17 -5.89 3.17
C LEU A 192 4.38 -6.71 2.15
N SER A 193 4.82 -7.91 1.79
CA SER A 193 4.17 -8.76 0.78
C SER A 193 3.04 -9.65 1.30
N SER A 194 2.51 -9.39 2.50
CA SER A 194 1.42 -10.15 3.15
C SER A 194 1.71 -11.63 3.51
N SER A 195 2.94 -12.11 3.35
CA SER A 195 3.37 -13.40 3.90
C SER A 195 3.82 -13.28 5.37
N ASP A 196 3.06 -12.51 6.15
CA ASP A 196 3.33 -12.15 7.54
C ASP A 196 3.61 -13.35 8.45
N THR A 197 2.89 -14.45 8.21
CA THR A 197 3.03 -15.67 9.00
C THR A 197 4.45 -16.25 8.90
N GLN A 198 5.07 -16.16 7.73
CA GLN A 198 6.44 -16.68 7.53
C GLN A 198 7.48 -15.84 8.29
N THR A 199 7.37 -14.51 8.21
CA THR A 199 8.27 -13.60 8.94
C THR A 199 8.12 -13.75 10.45
N ILE A 200 6.89 -13.84 10.95
CA ILE A 200 6.60 -14.07 12.36
C ILE A 200 7.16 -15.41 12.84
N ASN A 201 6.92 -16.49 12.08
CA ASN A 201 7.42 -17.82 12.41
C ASN A 201 8.96 -17.90 12.41
N ARG A 202 9.61 -17.21 11.45
CA ARG A 202 11.08 -17.10 11.42
C ARG A 202 11.59 -16.39 12.66
N LEU A 203 11.04 -15.23 13.00
CA LEU A 203 11.46 -14.48 14.19
C LEU A 203 11.24 -15.27 15.49
N ASN A 204 10.16 -16.04 15.62
CA ASN A 204 9.97 -16.92 16.78
C ASN A 204 11.05 -17.99 16.86
N LYS A 205 11.40 -18.65 15.75
CA LYS A 205 12.52 -19.62 15.73
C LYS A 205 13.88 -18.98 16.07
N ASP A 206 14.09 -17.75 15.62
CA ASP A 206 15.32 -17.01 15.92
C ASP A 206 15.40 -16.63 17.42
N ILE A 207 14.25 -16.35 18.07
CA ILE A 207 14.18 -16.15 19.53
C ILE A 207 14.55 -17.44 20.26
N GLU A 208 13.96 -18.58 19.86
CA GLU A 208 14.25 -19.90 20.46
C GLU A 208 15.74 -20.22 20.35
N ARG A 209 16.32 -20.09 19.14
CA ARG A 209 17.77 -20.33 18.93
C ARG A 209 18.68 -19.41 19.76
N ALA A 210 18.33 -18.11 19.86
CA ALA A 210 19.12 -17.19 20.68
C ALA A 210 19.02 -17.55 22.17
N SER A 211 17.85 -17.98 22.62
CA SER A 211 17.62 -18.45 23.99
C SER A 211 18.40 -19.75 24.29
N ASP A 212 18.38 -20.72 23.39
CA ASP A 212 19.11 -21.99 23.52
C ASP A 212 20.63 -21.75 23.59
N ASN A 213 21.13 -20.74 22.86
CA ASN A 213 22.53 -20.31 22.89
C ASN A 213 22.87 -19.40 24.10
N LEU A 214 21.94 -19.19 25.03
CA LEU A 214 22.07 -18.30 26.20
C LEU A 214 22.34 -16.82 25.83
N ASP A 215 22.07 -16.42 24.59
CA ASP A 215 22.19 -15.04 24.09
C ASP A 215 20.89 -14.26 24.35
N TYR A 216 20.65 -13.96 25.62
CA TYR A 216 19.43 -13.34 26.08
C TYR A 216 19.24 -11.90 25.58
N GLU A 217 20.33 -11.17 25.31
CA GLU A 217 20.26 -9.82 24.73
C GLU A 217 19.70 -9.87 23.30
N LYS A 218 20.22 -10.79 22.50
CA LYS A 218 19.74 -11.01 21.13
C LYS A 218 18.30 -11.53 21.11
N ALA A 219 17.93 -12.45 21.99
CA ALA A 219 16.57 -12.93 22.14
C ALA A 219 15.60 -11.79 22.48
N ALA A 220 15.99 -10.89 23.40
CA ALA A 220 15.20 -9.71 23.78
C ALA A 220 15.04 -8.72 22.60
N GLU A 221 16.11 -8.45 21.83
CA GLU A 221 16.04 -7.58 20.64
C GLU A 221 15.05 -8.14 19.59
N ILE A 222 15.10 -9.45 19.32
CA ILE A 222 14.21 -10.09 18.34
C ILE A 222 12.75 -10.10 18.83
N ARG A 223 12.53 -10.35 20.12
CA ARG A 223 11.20 -10.29 20.75
C ARG A 223 10.58 -8.88 20.64
N ASP A 224 11.38 -7.85 20.90
CA ASP A 224 10.93 -6.47 20.80
C ASP A 224 10.64 -6.08 19.33
N LYS A 225 11.45 -6.58 18.38
CA LYS A 225 11.19 -6.48 16.92
C LYS A 225 9.84 -7.10 16.56
N LEU A 226 9.56 -8.30 17.04
CA LEU A 226 8.30 -9.02 16.82
C LEU A 226 7.08 -8.27 17.40
N LYS A 227 7.21 -7.74 18.62
CA LYS A 227 6.15 -6.96 19.27
C LYS A 227 5.79 -5.71 18.46
N ARG A 228 6.80 -4.98 17.95
CA ARG A 228 6.59 -3.79 17.09
C ARG A 228 5.92 -4.13 15.77
N LEU A 229 6.30 -5.26 15.14
CA LEU A 229 5.65 -5.74 13.90
C LEU A 229 4.17 -6.06 14.11
N LYS A 230 3.82 -6.70 15.21
CA LYS A 230 2.42 -7.00 15.57
C LYS A 230 1.59 -5.71 15.76
N LEU A 231 2.12 -4.72 16.47
CA LEU A 231 1.47 -3.42 16.68
C LEU A 231 1.24 -2.66 15.36
N LEU A 232 2.23 -2.65 14.45
CA LEU A 232 2.06 -2.03 13.14
C LEU A 232 0.95 -2.67 12.31
N ARG A 233 0.78 -3.99 12.42
CA ARG A 233 -0.28 -4.71 11.74
C ARG A 233 -1.67 -4.34 12.27
N GLU A 234 -1.83 -4.24 13.57
CA GLU A 234 -3.08 -3.83 14.19
C GLU A 234 -3.47 -2.42 13.73
N GLU A 235 -2.53 -1.47 13.66
CA GLU A 235 -2.78 -0.12 13.13
C GLU A 235 -3.16 -0.11 11.64
N GLN A 236 -2.67 -1.06 10.82
CA GLN A 236 -3.03 -1.16 9.40
C GLN A 236 -4.37 -1.84 9.15
N SER A 237 -4.84 -2.70 10.04
CA SER A 237 -6.14 -3.39 9.91
C SER A 237 -7.33 -2.50 10.29
N VAL A 238 -7.10 -1.37 10.94
CA VAL A 238 -8.12 -0.40 11.39
C VAL A 238 -8.37 0.71 10.35
N VAL A 239 -7.63 0.77 9.25
CA VAL A 239 -7.80 1.71 8.13
C VAL A 239 -8.36 0.98 6.91
#